data_390f942190d2f683d64494ad075adc79
#
_entry.id   390f942190d2f683d64494ad075adc79
#
_cell.length_a   1.000
_cell.length_b   1.000
_cell.length_c   1.000
_cell.angle_alpha   90.00
_cell.angle_beta   90.00
_cell.angle_gamma   90.00
#
_symmetry.space_group_name_H-M   'P 1'
#
loop_
_entity.id
_entity.type
_entity.pdbx_description
1 polymer ?
#
loop_
_entity_poly.entity_id
_entity_poly.type
_entity_poly.pdbx_seq_one_letter_code
_entity_poly.pdbx_strand_id
1 'polypeptide(L)'
;MQDPLIQFNRDPATAGISVAPDADGFYDMGDVYKAVPATDKIAFVIRHSKRQKNLGKESELTPIGVQMAQTLGSKLVSDESFYYASTDFVRTRETCNNIAIGRGETDAEVVTWDGINGGYFLTVPSDTLDALVSSKGGNQKYIAQYAYDEIVAAPSFKDQLVSYFQDFYPRGNQFVNEVILANMSSWKRVSILVSHDMLVEPLIVFVSNRTIDLKIYQADYRWANYLSGIAVISNDAGCVTVLPVRGDSVGWMINSQEVDESVQ
;
A
#
# COMPACT_ATOMS: atom_id res chain seq x y z
N MET A 1 -8.15 27.40 -12.99
CA MET A 1 -8.12 27.43 -11.52
C MET A 1 -7.83 26.00 -11.09
N GLN A 2 -6.68 25.75 -10.47
CA GLN A 2 -6.45 24.46 -9.83
C GLN A 2 -7.38 24.39 -8.62
N ASP A 3 -8.21 23.34 -8.54
CA ASP A 3 -8.99 23.08 -7.33
C ASP A 3 -8.05 23.06 -6.13
N PRO A 4 -8.44 23.67 -5.01
CA PRO A 4 -7.60 23.63 -3.82
C PRO A 4 -7.36 22.17 -3.45
N LEU A 5 -6.08 21.77 -3.39
CA LEU A 5 -5.66 20.43 -2.96
C LEU A 5 -6.38 20.15 -1.64
N ILE A 6 -7.21 19.12 -1.59
CA ILE A 6 -7.87 18.70 -0.36
C ILE A 6 -6.77 18.37 0.64
N GLN A 7 -6.74 19.10 1.75
CA GLN A 7 -5.80 18.80 2.84
C GLN A 7 -6.33 17.59 3.59
N PHE A 8 -5.63 16.47 3.44
CA PHE A 8 -5.95 15.28 4.22
C PHE A 8 -5.49 15.47 5.66
N ASN A 9 -6.35 15.03 6.57
CA ASN A 9 -5.98 14.90 7.96
C ASN A 9 -5.02 13.69 8.12
N ARG A 10 -3.93 13.87 8.85
CA ARG A 10 -2.93 12.84 9.17
C ARG A 10 -2.85 12.51 10.66
N ASP A 11 -3.63 13.23 11.46
CA ASP A 11 -3.74 12.99 12.89
C ASP A 11 -5.12 12.36 13.17
N PRO A 12 -5.18 11.06 13.53
CA PRO A 12 -6.45 10.39 13.78
C PRO A 12 -7.23 11.01 14.94
N ALA A 13 -6.55 11.61 15.92
CA ALA A 13 -7.21 12.21 17.08
C ALA A 13 -8.11 13.39 16.67
N THR A 14 -7.76 14.16 15.65
CA THR A 14 -8.59 15.26 15.13
C THR A 14 -9.86 14.77 14.43
N ALA A 15 -9.89 13.50 14.01
CA ALA A 15 -11.07 12.83 13.46
C ALA A 15 -11.84 12.02 14.53
N GLY A 16 -11.45 12.12 15.81
CA GLY A 16 -12.06 11.33 16.88
C GLY A 16 -11.67 9.86 16.90
N ILE A 17 -10.61 9.47 16.18
CA ILE A 17 -10.11 8.10 16.07
C ILE A 17 -8.99 7.91 17.10
N SER A 18 -9.24 7.13 18.16
CA SER A 18 -8.30 6.93 19.26
C SER A 18 -7.37 5.76 18.98
N VAL A 19 -6.31 6.01 18.21
CA VAL A 19 -5.23 5.06 17.92
C VAL A 19 -3.88 5.75 18.03
N ALA A 20 -2.83 4.99 18.31
CA ALA A 20 -1.45 5.47 18.34
C ALA A 20 -0.59 4.69 17.35
N PRO A 21 0.38 5.36 16.70
CA PRO A 21 1.34 4.66 15.85
C PRO A 21 2.37 3.91 16.71
N ASP A 22 3.03 2.93 16.12
CA ASP A 22 4.23 2.33 16.68
C ASP A 22 5.44 3.28 16.61
N ALA A 23 6.60 2.82 17.09
CA ALA A 23 7.83 3.63 17.10
C ALA A 23 8.32 4.03 15.70
N ASP A 24 7.90 3.31 14.65
CA ASP A 24 8.26 3.58 13.25
C ASP A 24 7.20 4.42 12.53
N GLY A 25 6.10 4.79 13.20
CA GLY A 25 5.05 5.64 12.68
C GLY A 25 3.88 4.92 12.00
N PHE A 26 3.83 3.58 12.04
CA PHE A 26 2.74 2.80 11.48
C PHE A 26 1.63 2.53 12.51
N TYR A 27 0.39 2.57 12.06
CA TYR A 27 -0.78 2.18 12.84
C TYR A 27 -1.13 0.71 12.56
N ASP A 28 -1.47 -0.08 13.59
CA ASP A 28 -1.98 -1.45 13.38
C ASP A 28 -3.37 -1.41 12.74
N MET A 29 -3.56 -2.18 11.65
CA MET A 29 -4.82 -2.19 10.90
C MET A 29 -6.00 -2.63 11.74
N GLY A 30 -5.81 -3.60 12.64
CA GLY A 30 -6.87 -4.07 13.53
C GLY A 30 -7.30 -2.99 14.54
N ASP A 31 -6.35 -2.22 15.05
CA ASP A 31 -6.64 -1.12 15.99
C ASP A 31 -7.34 0.03 15.27
N VAL A 32 -6.87 0.41 14.07
CA VAL A 32 -7.54 1.42 13.23
C VAL A 32 -8.96 0.99 12.92
N TYR A 33 -9.17 -0.26 12.47
CA TYR A 33 -10.51 -0.78 12.16
C TYR A 33 -11.48 -0.68 13.35
N LYS A 34 -11.01 -1.05 14.55
CA LYS A 34 -11.83 -1.02 15.78
C LYS A 34 -12.14 0.41 16.26
N ALA A 35 -11.23 1.35 16.00
CA ALA A 35 -11.35 2.73 16.46
C ALA A 35 -12.16 3.62 15.52
N VAL A 36 -12.26 3.26 14.22
CA VAL A 36 -13.03 4.02 13.23
C VAL A 36 -14.53 3.86 13.52
N PRO A 37 -15.29 4.97 13.67
CA PRO A 37 -16.73 4.91 13.88
C PRO A 37 -17.46 4.07 12.83
N ALA A 38 -18.52 3.37 13.24
CA ALA A 38 -19.31 2.52 12.34
C ALA A 38 -20.04 3.30 11.22
N THR A 39 -20.17 4.61 11.37
CA THR A 39 -20.71 5.53 10.36
C THR A 39 -19.71 5.86 9.27
N ASP A 40 -18.43 5.74 9.57
CA ASP A 40 -17.36 6.17 8.67
C ASP A 40 -16.93 5.04 7.73
N LYS A 41 -16.56 5.39 6.53
CA LYS A 41 -15.99 4.45 5.55
C LYS A 41 -14.48 4.37 5.68
N ILE A 42 -13.91 3.18 5.45
CA ILE A 42 -12.48 2.95 5.47
C ILE A 42 -12.04 2.08 4.30
N ALA A 43 -11.02 2.50 3.58
CA ALA A 43 -10.32 1.71 2.58
C ALA A 43 -8.86 1.49 2.98
N PHE A 44 -8.46 0.24 3.09
CA PHE A 44 -7.08 -0.16 3.26
C PHE A 44 -6.48 -0.50 1.89
N VAL A 45 -5.41 0.18 1.51
CA VAL A 45 -4.62 -0.13 0.31
C VAL A 45 -3.30 -0.69 0.77
N ILE A 46 -3.09 -1.99 0.56
CA ILE A 46 -1.95 -2.71 1.16
C ILE A 46 -1.15 -3.51 0.14
N ARG A 47 0.11 -3.78 0.46
CA ARG A 47 0.95 -4.71 -0.26
C ARG A 47 0.43 -6.14 -0.05
N HIS A 48 0.48 -6.98 -1.11
CA HIS A 48 0.21 -8.41 -0.99
C HIS A 48 1.07 -9.10 0.08
N SER A 49 0.64 -10.26 0.55
CA SER A 49 1.37 -11.09 1.50
C SER A 49 2.56 -11.81 0.86
N LYS A 50 3.36 -12.51 1.67
CA LYS A 50 4.59 -13.20 1.23
C LYS A 50 4.28 -14.23 0.14
N ARG A 51 5.00 -14.11 -0.99
CA ARG A 51 4.79 -14.89 -2.21
C ARG A 51 5.96 -15.79 -2.56
N GLN A 52 5.71 -16.79 -3.41
CA GLN A 52 6.75 -17.54 -4.10
C GLN A 52 7.53 -16.63 -5.05
N LYS A 53 8.82 -16.90 -5.26
CA LYS A 53 9.69 -16.10 -6.14
C LYS A 53 9.72 -16.66 -7.55
N ASN A 54 10.09 -15.78 -8.51
CA ASN A 54 10.43 -16.14 -9.89
C ASN A 54 9.27 -16.68 -10.76
N LEU A 55 8.02 -16.54 -10.34
CA LEU A 55 6.84 -16.97 -11.11
C LEU A 55 6.04 -15.80 -11.71
N GLY A 56 6.57 -14.60 -11.66
CA GLY A 56 5.94 -13.41 -12.26
C GLY A 56 4.51 -13.20 -11.76
N LYS A 57 3.55 -13.13 -12.68
CA LYS A 57 2.13 -12.91 -12.41
C LYS A 57 1.45 -14.09 -11.72
N GLU A 58 1.88 -15.29 -12.04
CA GLU A 58 1.35 -16.56 -11.51
C GLU A 58 1.91 -16.92 -10.13
N SER A 59 2.71 -16.03 -9.53
CA SER A 59 3.29 -16.23 -8.20
C SER A 59 2.20 -16.30 -7.13
N GLU A 60 2.05 -17.46 -6.52
CA GLU A 60 1.16 -17.74 -5.39
C GLU A 60 1.77 -17.28 -4.05
N LEU A 61 0.97 -17.24 -3.00
CA LEU A 61 1.46 -17.03 -1.65
C LEU A 61 2.25 -18.27 -1.17
N THR A 62 3.27 -18.03 -0.34
CA THR A 62 3.89 -19.12 0.44
C THR A 62 2.95 -19.55 1.56
N PRO A 63 3.14 -20.74 2.18
CA PRO A 63 2.37 -21.13 3.37
C PRO A 63 2.42 -20.09 4.50
N ILE A 64 3.59 -19.46 4.70
CA ILE A 64 3.74 -18.35 5.66
C ILE A 64 2.93 -17.14 5.21
N GLY A 65 2.91 -16.82 3.92
CA GLY A 65 2.11 -15.71 3.37
C GLY A 65 0.61 -15.92 3.55
N VAL A 66 0.14 -17.14 3.38
CA VAL A 66 -1.25 -17.52 3.69
C VAL A 66 -1.57 -17.27 5.17
N GLN A 67 -0.70 -17.75 6.06
CA GLN A 67 -0.86 -17.57 7.50
C GLN A 67 -0.85 -16.09 7.91
N MET A 68 0.06 -15.29 7.35
CA MET A 68 0.13 -13.83 7.60
C MET A 68 -1.18 -13.14 7.20
N ALA A 69 -1.72 -13.45 6.02
CA ALA A 69 -2.97 -12.87 5.55
C ALA A 69 -4.18 -13.28 6.43
N GLN A 70 -4.25 -14.55 6.83
CA GLN A 70 -5.30 -15.04 7.73
C GLN A 70 -5.17 -14.42 9.14
N THR A 71 -3.93 -14.24 9.64
CA THR A 71 -3.69 -13.54 10.91
C THR A 71 -4.16 -12.10 10.85
N LEU A 72 -3.89 -11.38 9.76
CA LEU A 72 -4.47 -10.05 9.57
C LEU A 72 -5.99 -10.10 9.56
N GLY A 73 -6.60 -11.04 8.84
CA GLY A 73 -8.04 -11.24 8.81
C GLY A 73 -8.64 -11.41 10.21
N SER A 74 -7.99 -12.18 11.08
CA SER A 74 -8.45 -12.42 12.46
C SER A 74 -8.46 -11.17 13.33
N LYS A 75 -7.70 -10.12 12.99
CA LYS A 75 -7.75 -8.81 13.67
C LYS A 75 -8.96 -7.96 13.23
N LEU A 76 -9.59 -8.31 12.09
CA LEU A 76 -10.65 -7.56 11.43
C LEU A 76 -12.03 -8.25 11.52
N VAL A 77 -12.20 -9.19 12.46
CA VAL A 77 -13.43 -9.99 12.61
C VAL A 77 -14.63 -9.11 12.96
N SER A 78 -15.72 -9.28 12.22
CA SER A 78 -17.02 -8.64 12.46
C SER A 78 -18.09 -9.34 11.60
N ASP A 79 -19.37 -9.02 11.87
CA ASP A 79 -20.51 -9.52 11.09
C ASP A 79 -20.74 -8.76 9.78
N GLU A 80 -20.07 -7.61 9.57
CA GLU A 80 -20.18 -6.85 8.32
C GLU A 80 -19.36 -7.48 7.21
N SER A 81 -19.90 -7.52 5.99
CA SER A 81 -19.16 -7.94 4.81
C SER A 81 -18.25 -6.82 4.30
N PHE A 82 -17.02 -7.17 3.88
CA PHE A 82 -16.06 -6.23 3.29
C PHE A 82 -16.12 -6.24 1.75
N TYR A 83 -15.65 -5.17 1.15
CA TYR A 83 -15.35 -5.11 -0.27
C TYR A 83 -13.88 -5.50 -0.48
N TYR A 84 -13.61 -6.41 -1.42
CA TYR A 84 -12.26 -6.84 -1.75
C TYR A 84 -11.94 -6.54 -3.20
N ALA A 85 -10.80 -5.92 -3.45
CA ALA A 85 -10.26 -5.75 -4.79
C ALA A 85 -8.77 -6.07 -4.83
N SER A 86 -8.32 -6.63 -5.94
CA SER A 86 -6.93 -6.99 -6.19
C SER A 86 -6.51 -6.55 -7.58
N THR A 87 -5.21 -6.48 -7.84
CA THR A 87 -4.69 -6.48 -9.20
C THR A 87 -4.93 -7.86 -9.83
N ASP A 88 -4.59 -8.02 -11.10
CA ASP A 88 -4.77 -9.28 -11.83
C ASP A 88 -3.68 -10.34 -11.55
N PHE A 89 -2.87 -10.15 -10.47
CA PHE A 89 -1.85 -11.11 -10.03
C PHE A 89 -2.43 -12.12 -9.03
N VAL A 90 -2.00 -13.38 -9.13
CA VAL A 90 -2.46 -14.46 -8.25
C VAL A 90 -2.24 -14.10 -6.78
N ARG A 91 -1.05 -13.65 -6.40
CA ARG A 91 -0.71 -13.30 -5.01
C ARG A 91 -1.58 -12.20 -4.39
N THR A 92 -2.03 -11.22 -5.17
CA THR A 92 -2.89 -10.15 -4.66
C THR A 92 -4.30 -10.64 -4.40
N ARG A 93 -4.83 -11.48 -5.29
CA ARG A 93 -6.13 -12.15 -5.13
C ARG A 93 -6.12 -13.13 -3.95
N GLU A 94 -5.08 -13.94 -3.83
CA GLU A 94 -4.92 -14.87 -2.71
C GLU A 94 -4.79 -14.16 -1.37
N THR A 95 -4.13 -13.00 -1.34
CA THR A 95 -4.05 -12.17 -0.12
C THR A 95 -5.45 -11.73 0.30
N CYS A 96 -6.28 -11.21 -0.60
CA CYS A 96 -7.68 -10.86 -0.31
C CYS A 96 -8.47 -12.06 0.22
N ASN A 97 -8.41 -13.20 -0.48
CA ASN A 97 -9.12 -14.43 -0.09
C ASN A 97 -8.71 -14.90 1.31
N ASN A 98 -7.40 -14.88 1.62
CA ASN A 98 -6.92 -15.34 2.92
C ASN A 98 -7.23 -14.34 4.05
N ILE A 99 -7.29 -13.04 3.78
CA ILE A 99 -7.80 -12.06 4.76
C ILE A 99 -9.28 -12.36 5.04
N ALA A 100 -10.10 -12.60 4.01
CA ALA A 100 -11.51 -12.96 4.18
C ALA A 100 -11.68 -14.25 5.00
N ILE A 101 -10.93 -15.31 4.68
CA ILE A 101 -10.91 -16.56 5.44
C ILE A 101 -10.56 -16.31 6.92
N GLY A 102 -9.52 -15.52 7.18
CA GLY A 102 -9.11 -15.19 8.56
C GLY A 102 -10.16 -14.40 9.34
N ARG A 103 -11.02 -13.64 8.64
CA ARG A 103 -12.18 -12.96 9.21
C ARG A 103 -13.38 -13.90 9.46
N GLY A 104 -13.38 -15.09 8.87
CA GLY A 104 -14.53 -15.99 8.86
C GLY A 104 -15.58 -15.64 7.78
N GLU A 105 -15.23 -14.81 6.79
CA GLU A 105 -16.08 -14.42 5.68
C GLU A 105 -15.90 -15.43 4.53
N THR A 106 -16.87 -16.32 4.34
CA THR A 106 -16.77 -17.45 3.40
C THR A 106 -17.21 -17.11 1.98
N ASP A 107 -18.04 -16.07 1.82
CA ASP A 107 -18.64 -15.69 0.54
C ASP A 107 -18.02 -14.41 -0.05
N ALA A 108 -16.77 -14.13 0.30
CA ALA A 108 -16.06 -12.95 -0.17
C ALA A 108 -15.78 -13.06 -1.68
N GLU A 109 -16.25 -12.07 -2.43
CA GLU A 109 -15.93 -11.91 -3.84
C GLU A 109 -14.77 -10.92 -4.00
N VAL A 110 -13.71 -11.31 -4.73
CA VAL A 110 -12.55 -10.47 -5.01
C VAL A 110 -12.62 -9.94 -6.44
N VAL A 111 -12.81 -8.63 -6.56
CA VAL A 111 -12.86 -7.94 -7.86
C VAL A 111 -11.45 -7.66 -8.35
N THR A 112 -11.17 -7.92 -9.63
CA THR A 112 -9.93 -7.45 -10.26
C THR A 112 -10.11 -5.99 -10.67
N TRP A 113 -9.18 -5.13 -10.24
CA TRP A 113 -9.29 -3.69 -10.48
C TRP A 113 -7.95 -3.03 -10.82
N ASP A 114 -7.87 -2.40 -12.00
CA ASP A 114 -6.66 -1.76 -12.50
C ASP A 114 -6.33 -0.44 -11.79
N GLY A 115 -7.28 0.16 -11.07
CA GLY A 115 -7.08 1.43 -10.34
C GLY A 115 -5.99 1.38 -9.27
N ILE A 116 -5.62 0.18 -8.83
CA ILE A 116 -4.56 -0.05 -7.83
C ILE A 116 -3.31 -0.72 -8.43
N ASN A 117 -3.03 -0.50 -9.71
CA ASN A 117 -1.87 -1.09 -10.38
C ASN A 117 -0.55 -0.52 -9.86
N GLY A 118 0.50 -1.35 -9.84
CA GLY A 118 1.84 -0.97 -9.33
C GLY A 118 2.51 0.18 -10.08
N GLY A 119 2.16 0.40 -11.35
CA GLY A 119 2.70 1.48 -12.17
C GLY A 119 2.05 2.87 -11.98
N TYR A 120 1.18 3.06 -10.99
CA TYR A 120 0.37 4.28 -10.86
C TYR A 120 1.18 5.59 -10.84
N PHE A 121 2.33 5.62 -10.21
CA PHE A 121 3.21 6.79 -10.13
C PHE A 121 4.11 6.98 -11.36
N LEU A 122 4.03 6.09 -12.36
CA LEU A 122 4.85 6.15 -13.56
C LEU A 122 4.11 6.83 -14.71
N THR A 123 4.88 7.48 -15.59
CA THR A 123 4.43 7.99 -16.90
C THR A 123 4.58 6.95 -18.01
N VAL A 124 5.30 5.86 -17.72
CA VAL A 124 5.63 4.77 -18.65
C VAL A 124 5.22 3.42 -18.05
N PRO A 125 5.08 2.36 -18.83
CA PRO A 125 4.91 1.01 -18.29
C PRO A 125 6.04 0.61 -17.34
N SER A 126 5.75 -0.18 -16.31
CA SER A 126 6.74 -0.63 -15.31
C SER A 126 7.92 -1.37 -15.94
N ASP A 127 7.68 -2.18 -16.97
CA ASP A 127 8.74 -2.89 -17.71
C ASP A 127 9.73 -1.93 -18.36
N THR A 128 9.28 -0.74 -18.79
CA THR A 128 10.15 0.29 -19.35
C THR A 128 11.09 0.87 -18.29
N LEU A 129 10.59 1.10 -17.07
CA LEU A 129 11.44 1.50 -15.95
C LEU A 129 12.41 0.38 -15.60
N ASP A 130 11.93 -0.86 -15.48
CA ASP A 130 12.77 -2.02 -15.16
C ASP A 130 13.91 -2.21 -16.17
N ALA A 131 13.63 -2.09 -17.47
CA ALA A 131 14.65 -2.15 -18.52
C ALA A 131 15.73 -1.04 -18.36
N LEU A 132 15.34 0.15 -17.91
CA LEU A 132 16.27 1.26 -17.70
C LEU A 132 17.16 1.06 -16.48
N VAL A 133 16.63 0.50 -15.38
CA VAL A 133 17.28 0.54 -14.06
C VAL A 133 17.77 -0.80 -13.53
N SER A 134 17.44 -1.95 -14.17
CA SER A 134 17.80 -3.29 -13.69
C SER A 134 19.27 -3.48 -13.39
N SER A 135 20.17 -2.94 -14.25
CA SER A 135 21.63 -2.99 -14.05
C SER A 135 22.17 -1.90 -13.11
N LYS A 136 21.31 -1.05 -12.53
CA LYS A 136 21.67 0.13 -11.74
C LYS A 136 21.10 0.11 -10.31
N GLY A 137 20.63 -1.04 -9.86
CA GLY A 137 20.08 -1.22 -8.52
C GLY A 137 18.56 -1.46 -8.47
N GLY A 138 17.92 -1.56 -9.65
CA GLY A 138 16.52 -1.98 -9.77
C GLY A 138 15.48 -0.87 -9.50
N ASN A 139 14.24 -1.18 -9.80
CA ASN A 139 13.11 -0.25 -9.71
C ASN A 139 12.81 0.22 -8.28
N GLN A 140 12.88 -0.66 -7.28
CA GLN A 140 12.62 -0.32 -5.87
C GLN A 140 13.50 0.83 -5.38
N LYS A 141 14.80 0.79 -5.73
CA LYS A 141 15.73 1.86 -5.38
C LYS A 141 15.28 3.22 -5.93
N TYR A 142 14.92 3.27 -7.20
CA TYR A 142 14.61 4.55 -7.85
C TYR A 142 13.20 5.04 -7.54
N ILE A 143 12.27 4.15 -7.26
CA ILE A 143 10.96 4.53 -6.72
C ILE A 143 11.10 5.15 -5.33
N ALA A 144 11.89 4.53 -4.44
CA ALA A 144 12.16 5.13 -3.14
C ALA A 144 12.85 6.49 -3.28
N GLN A 145 13.89 6.60 -4.10
CA GLN A 145 14.55 7.88 -4.34
C GLN A 145 13.60 8.96 -4.89
N TYR A 146 12.68 8.58 -5.77
CA TYR A 146 11.63 9.46 -6.26
C TYR A 146 10.68 9.89 -5.14
N ALA A 147 10.16 8.96 -4.33
CA ALA A 147 9.23 9.27 -3.26
C ALA A 147 9.82 10.22 -2.21
N TYR A 148 11.13 10.13 -1.95
CA TYR A 148 11.83 11.02 -1.03
C TYR A 148 12.44 12.27 -1.69
N ASP A 149 12.30 12.44 -3.01
CA ASP A 149 12.94 13.52 -3.78
C ASP A 149 14.47 13.50 -3.69
N GLU A 150 15.03 12.29 -3.65
CA GLU A 150 16.47 12.03 -3.47
C GLU A 150 17.09 11.28 -4.67
N ILE A 151 16.61 11.50 -5.91
CA ILE A 151 17.18 10.84 -7.09
C ILE A 151 18.63 11.29 -7.29
N VAL A 152 19.55 10.32 -7.13
CA VAL A 152 20.99 10.51 -7.37
C VAL A 152 21.39 9.69 -8.59
N ALA A 153 21.77 10.39 -9.68
CA ALA A 153 22.21 9.78 -10.92
C ALA A 153 23.05 10.76 -11.75
N ALA A 154 23.78 10.25 -12.75
CA ALA A 154 24.46 11.10 -13.73
C ALA A 154 23.44 11.97 -14.48
N PRO A 155 23.75 13.21 -14.87
CA PRO A 155 22.77 14.18 -15.37
C PRO A 155 21.84 13.66 -16.46
N SER A 156 22.38 13.12 -17.56
CA SER A 156 21.56 12.62 -18.68
C SER A 156 20.68 11.44 -18.30
N PHE A 157 21.15 10.56 -17.42
CA PHE A 157 20.35 9.45 -16.90
C PHE A 157 19.30 9.94 -15.92
N LYS A 158 19.63 10.95 -15.08
CA LYS A 158 18.67 11.56 -14.16
C LYS A 158 17.51 12.21 -14.90
N ASP A 159 17.78 12.97 -15.95
CA ASP A 159 16.74 13.64 -16.75
C ASP A 159 15.79 12.63 -17.37
N GLN A 160 16.30 11.54 -17.94
CA GLN A 160 15.48 10.45 -18.47
C GLN A 160 14.67 9.79 -17.37
N LEU A 161 15.29 9.45 -16.25
CA LEU A 161 14.66 8.76 -15.14
C LEU A 161 13.53 9.59 -14.52
N VAL A 162 13.77 10.88 -14.27
CA VAL A 162 12.76 11.79 -13.72
C VAL A 162 11.55 11.89 -14.65
N SER A 163 11.73 11.87 -15.96
CA SER A 163 10.63 11.92 -16.93
C SER A 163 9.72 10.68 -16.88
N TYR A 164 10.16 9.58 -16.25
CA TYR A 164 9.38 8.35 -16.09
C TYR A 164 8.45 8.39 -14.87
N PHE A 165 8.54 9.43 -14.04
CA PHE A 165 7.69 9.59 -12.85
C PHE A 165 6.72 10.77 -13.02
N GLN A 166 5.55 10.62 -12.41
CA GLN A 166 4.57 11.70 -12.23
C GLN A 166 5.04 12.66 -11.13
N ASP A 167 4.43 13.83 -11.02
CA ASP A 167 4.65 14.73 -9.88
C ASP A 167 4.12 14.08 -8.59
N PHE A 168 5.00 13.86 -7.62
CA PHE A 168 4.74 13.02 -6.45
C PHE A 168 3.50 13.43 -5.65
N TYR A 169 3.46 14.66 -5.14
CA TYR A 169 2.34 15.12 -4.30
C TYR A 169 1.02 15.25 -5.06
N PRO A 170 0.96 15.86 -6.25
CA PRO A 170 -0.25 15.87 -7.07
C PRO A 170 -0.75 14.46 -7.37
N ARG A 171 0.13 13.52 -7.69
CA ARG A 171 -0.25 12.15 -8.00
C ARG A 171 -0.76 11.37 -6.80
N GLY A 172 -0.16 11.55 -5.61
CA GLY A 172 -0.65 11.00 -4.35
C GLY A 172 -2.03 11.56 -3.97
N ASN A 173 -2.24 12.87 -4.11
CA ASN A 173 -3.55 13.50 -3.93
C ASN A 173 -4.60 12.94 -4.90
N GLN A 174 -4.24 12.80 -6.17
CA GLN A 174 -5.11 12.23 -7.19
C GLN A 174 -5.50 10.79 -6.84
N PHE A 175 -4.57 9.98 -6.35
CA PHE A 175 -4.88 8.62 -5.91
C PHE A 175 -5.96 8.60 -4.83
N VAL A 176 -5.79 9.37 -3.77
CA VAL A 176 -6.78 9.41 -2.68
C VAL A 176 -8.13 9.91 -3.16
N ASN A 177 -8.17 10.99 -3.95
CA ASN A 177 -9.43 11.60 -4.39
C ASN A 177 -10.14 10.82 -5.49
N GLU A 178 -9.43 10.50 -6.58
CA GLU A 178 -10.05 9.96 -7.80
C GLU A 178 -10.10 8.44 -7.81
N VAL A 179 -9.09 7.78 -7.19
CA VAL A 179 -9.06 6.32 -7.12
C VAL A 179 -9.82 5.80 -5.90
N ILE A 180 -9.65 6.40 -4.73
CA ILE A 180 -10.29 5.90 -3.52
C ILE A 180 -11.63 6.59 -3.25
N LEU A 181 -11.65 7.87 -2.94
CA LEU A 181 -12.86 8.56 -2.46
C LEU A 181 -13.99 8.56 -3.49
N ALA A 182 -13.68 8.77 -4.78
CA ALA A 182 -14.68 8.74 -5.84
C ALA A 182 -15.40 7.39 -5.96
N ASN A 183 -14.75 6.30 -5.55
CA ASN A 183 -15.30 4.95 -5.62
C ASN A 183 -15.86 4.43 -4.29
N MET A 184 -15.45 5.00 -3.14
CA MET A 184 -15.88 4.54 -1.81
C MET A 184 -17.39 4.54 -1.62
N SER A 185 -18.13 5.43 -2.28
CA SER A 185 -19.59 5.48 -2.19
C SER A 185 -20.27 4.19 -2.66
N SER A 186 -19.70 3.53 -3.67
CA SER A 186 -20.18 2.28 -4.26
C SER A 186 -19.67 1.03 -3.54
N TRP A 187 -18.66 1.15 -2.68
CA TRP A 187 -18.09 0.04 -1.93
C TRP A 187 -18.81 -0.20 -0.60
N LYS A 188 -18.51 -1.32 0.03
CA LYS A 188 -18.90 -1.61 1.42
C LYS A 188 -18.27 -0.56 2.36
N ARG A 189 -18.69 -0.53 3.62
CA ARG A 189 -18.11 0.38 4.63
C ARG A 189 -16.60 0.20 4.74
N VAL A 190 -16.14 -1.05 4.73
CA VAL A 190 -14.74 -1.42 4.78
C VAL A 190 -14.32 -2.04 3.46
N SER A 191 -13.20 -1.59 2.93
CA SER A 191 -12.62 -2.10 1.69
C SER A 191 -11.17 -2.52 1.91
N ILE A 192 -10.80 -3.70 1.40
CA ILE A 192 -9.43 -4.21 1.35
C ILE A 192 -8.98 -4.23 -0.11
N LEU A 193 -8.00 -3.40 -0.44
CA LEU A 193 -7.46 -3.22 -1.78
C LEU A 193 -6.00 -3.69 -1.78
N VAL A 194 -5.73 -4.82 -2.43
CA VAL A 194 -4.41 -5.44 -2.40
C VAL A 194 -3.62 -5.17 -3.68
N SER A 195 -2.48 -4.56 -3.53
CA SER A 195 -1.59 -4.14 -4.60
C SER A 195 -0.14 -4.61 -4.37
N HIS A 196 0.79 -3.90 -4.96
CA HIS A 196 2.23 -4.17 -4.98
C HIS A 196 3.01 -3.07 -4.26
N ASP A 197 4.22 -3.39 -3.86
CA ASP A 197 5.16 -2.47 -3.21
C ASP A 197 5.41 -1.18 -4.03
N MET A 198 5.46 -1.29 -5.37
CA MET A 198 5.67 -0.17 -6.30
C MET A 198 4.58 0.93 -6.23
N LEU A 199 3.36 0.60 -5.78
CA LEU A 199 2.30 1.55 -5.47
C LEU A 199 2.31 1.91 -3.99
N VAL A 200 2.46 0.89 -3.14
CA VAL A 200 2.20 1.02 -1.70
C VAL A 200 3.30 1.82 -1.00
N GLU A 201 4.57 1.63 -1.37
CA GLU A 201 5.66 2.40 -0.77
C GLU A 201 5.52 3.91 -1.02
N PRO A 202 5.34 4.41 -2.26
CA PRO A 202 5.10 5.84 -2.48
C PRO A 202 3.87 6.37 -1.74
N LEU A 203 2.82 5.56 -1.60
CA LEU A 203 1.62 5.96 -0.83
C LEU A 203 1.92 6.09 0.66
N ILE A 204 2.68 5.17 1.26
CA ILE A 204 3.10 5.28 2.67
C ILE A 204 3.93 6.55 2.87
N VAL A 205 4.88 6.82 1.98
CA VAL A 205 5.73 8.02 2.02
C VAL A 205 4.90 9.29 1.88
N PHE A 206 3.90 9.28 0.99
CA PHE A 206 2.98 10.39 0.78
C PHE A 206 2.11 10.67 2.02
N VAL A 207 1.44 9.65 2.58
CA VAL A 207 0.53 9.86 3.72
C VAL A 207 1.27 10.17 5.01
N SER A 208 2.49 9.65 5.19
CA SER A 208 3.36 9.98 6.31
C SER A 208 4.10 11.32 6.15
N ASN A 209 3.92 12.00 5.02
CA ASN A 209 4.69 13.21 4.69
C ASN A 209 6.21 13.00 4.83
N ARG A 210 6.71 11.85 4.34
CA ARG A 210 8.13 11.45 4.38
C ARG A 210 8.71 11.24 5.79
N THR A 211 7.88 11.08 6.83
CA THR A 211 8.37 10.86 8.21
C THR A 211 8.72 9.39 8.47
N ILE A 212 8.11 8.44 7.77
CA ILE A 212 8.47 7.03 7.84
C ILE A 212 9.68 6.79 6.93
N ASP A 213 10.65 6.02 7.41
CA ASP A 213 11.86 5.69 6.65
C ASP A 213 11.72 4.34 5.93
N LEU A 214 11.60 4.41 4.57
CA LEU A 214 11.57 3.26 3.67
C LEU A 214 12.66 3.38 2.59
N LYS A 215 13.79 3.99 2.92
CA LYS A 215 14.89 4.30 2.00
C LYS A 215 15.76 3.08 1.72
N ILE A 216 15.25 2.13 0.95
CA ILE A 216 15.95 0.88 0.58
C ILE A 216 17.37 1.09 0.01
N TYR A 217 17.67 2.28 -0.49
CA TYR A 217 18.98 2.66 -1.03
C TYR A 217 19.99 3.09 0.05
N GLN A 218 19.58 3.13 1.32
CA GLN A 218 20.47 3.38 2.46
C GLN A 218 20.95 2.07 3.09
N ALA A 219 21.84 2.18 4.09
CA ALA A 219 22.50 1.01 4.71
C ALA A 219 21.53 0.02 5.34
N ASP A 220 20.37 0.49 5.83
CA ASP A 220 19.37 -0.33 6.50
C ASP A 220 18.48 -1.11 5.52
N TYR A 221 18.52 -0.79 4.22
CA TYR A 221 17.72 -1.43 3.17
C TYR A 221 16.22 -1.55 3.50
N ARG A 222 15.63 -0.57 4.20
CA ARG A 222 14.23 -0.58 4.62
C ARG A 222 13.28 -0.47 3.43
N TRP A 223 12.28 -1.33 3.44
CA TRP A 223 11.23 -1.37 2.42
C TRP A 223 9.86 -1.62 3.04
N ALA A 224 8.78 -1.25 2.35
CA ALA A 224 7.42 -1.53 2.80
C ALA A 224 7.22 -3.04 3.00
N ASN A 225 6.83 -3.45 4.22
CA ASN A 225 6.60 -4.86 4.54
C ASN A 225 5.38 -5.41 3.80
N TYR A 226 5.26 -6.73 3.74
CA TYR A 226 4.01 -7.38 3.36
C TYR A 226 2.86 -6.90 4.25
N LEU A 227 1.67 -6.76 3.67
CA LEU A 227 0.46 -6.31 4.37
C LEU A 227 0.55 -4.89 4.97
N SER A 228 1.62 -4.14 4.67
CA SER A 228 1.70 -2.71 5.00
C SER A 228 1.11 -1.86 3.88
N GLY A 229 0.67 -0.66 4.21
CA GLY A 229 0.07 0.25 3.25
C GLY A 229 -0.50 1.50 3.89
N ILE A 230 -1.65 1.93 3.39
CA ILE A 230 -2.36 3.09 3.89
C ILE A 230 -3.82 2.77 4.23
N ALA A 231 -4.38 3.52 5.18
CA ALA A 231 -5.82 3.63 5.38
C ALA A 231 -6.31 5.00 4.90
N VAL A 232 -7.41 5.01 4.16
CA VAL A 232 -8.16 6.22 3.81
C VAL A 232 -9.51 6.12 4.49
N ILE A 233 -9.79 7.06 5.40
CA ILE A 233 -11.00 7.08 6.22
C ILE A 233 -11.79 8.33 5.84
N SER A 234 -13.08 8.17 5.53
CA SER A 234 -13.97 9.28 5.20
C SER A 234 -15.20 9.23 6.10
N ASN A 235 -15.50 10.35 6.75
CA ASN A 235 -16.71 10.49 7.55
C ASN A 235 -17.85 11.17 6.77
N ASP A 236 -19.06 11.17 7.34
CA ASP A 236 -20.24 11.78 6.71
C ASP A 236 -20.13 13.31 6.53
N ALA A 237 -19.25 13.98 7.27
CA ALA A 237 -18.98 15.39 7.11
C ALA A 237 -17.99 15.71 5.97
N GLY A 238 -17.51 14.69 5.26
CA GLY A 238 -16.55 14.84 4.16
C GLY A 238 -15.11 15.05 4.63
N CYS A 239 -14.81 14.90 5.92
CA CYS A 239 -13.43 14.92 6.39
C CYS A 239 -12.72 13.62 6.02
N VAL A 240 -11.50 13.73 5.49
CA VAL A 240 -10.69 12.60 5.06
C VAL A 240 -9.44 12.50 5.92
N THR A 241 -9.25 11.33 6.54
CA THR A 241 -8.04 11.00 7.30
C THR A 241 -7.25 9.92 6.57
N VAL A 242 -5.95 10.13 6.41
CA VAL A 242 -5.03 9.17 5.78
C VAL A 242 -3.94 8.77 6.76
N LEU A 243 -3.74 7.46 6.93
CA LEU A 243 -2.80 6.90 7.90
C LEU A 243 -1.91 5.85 7.25
N PRO A 244 -0.61 5.80 7.54
CA PRO A 244 0.23 4.66 7.20
C PRO A 244 -0.11 3.49 8.12
N VAL A 245 -0.37 2.31 7.56
CA VAL A 245 -0.82 1.14 8.33
C VAL A 245 0.05 -0.08 8.09
N ARG A 246 0.05 -0.99 9.07
CA ARG A 246 0.64 -2.31 9.00
C ARG A 246 -0.37 -3.39 9.39
N GLY A 247 -0.34 -4.51 8.67
CA GLY A 247 -1.13 -5.70 9.01
C GLY A 247 -0.33 -6.71 9.84
N ASP A 248 0.98 -6.71 9.69
CA ASP A 248 1.91 -7.56 10.44
C ASP A 248 2.50 -6.83 11.67
N SER A 249 3.42 -7.46 12.37
CA SER A 249 4.06 -6.93 13.59
C SER A 249 4.89 -5.68 13.36
N VAL A 250 5.46 -5.52 12.16
CA VAL A 250 6.24 -4.34 11.72
C VAL A 250 5.79 -3.86 10.35
N GLY A 251 5.84 -2.55 10.14
CA GLY A 251 5.43 -1.91 8.89
C GLY A 251 6.50 -1.90 7.79
N TRP A 252 7.75 -2.15 8.13
CA TRP A 252 8.89 -2.21 7.21
C TRP A 252 9.64 -3.53 7.33
N MET A 253 10.40 -3.87 6.31
CA MET A 253 11.27 -5.05 6.27
C MET A 253 12.63 -4.70 5.68
N ILE A 254 13.65 -5.50 5.98
CA ILE A 254 14.94 -5.45 5.30
C ILE A 254 14.80 -6.26 4.02
N ASN A 255 14.90 -5.61 2.87
CA ASN A 255 14.64 -6.26 1.58
C ASN A 255 15.60 -7.44 1.27
N SER A 256 16.81 -7.42 1.84
CA SER A 256 17.76 -8.53 1.70
C SER A 256 17.27 -9.84 2.34
N GLN A 257 16.38 -9.77 3.33
CA GLN A 257 15.79 -10.97 3.96
C GLN A 257 14.81 -11.70 3.02
N GLU A 258 14.27 -11.05 1.99
CA GLU A 258 13.52 -11.74 0.93
C GLU A 258 14.40 -12.72 0.14
N VAL A 259 15.72 -12.54 0.11
CA VAL A 259 16.63 -13.33 -0.71
C VAL A 259 16.97 -14.66 -0.03
N ASP A 260 17.11 -14.70 1.31
CA ASP A 260 17.64 -15.87 2.03
C ASP A 260 16.59 -16.96 2.34
N GLU A 261 15.29 -16.63 2.33
CA GLU A 261 14.24 -17.60 2.65
C GLU A 261 13.77 -18.46 1.45
N SER A 262 14.37 -18.29 0.28
CA SER A 262 14.05 -19.09 -0.92
C SER A 262 14.73 -20.46 -0.95
N VAL A 263 15.45 -20.86 0.09
CA VAL A 263 16.26 -22.10 0.17
C VAL A 263 15.81 -23.03 1.31
N GLN A 264 14.57 -22.87 1.80
CA GLN A 264 14.00 -23.85 2.74
C GLN A 264 12.73 -24.46 2.21
#